data_1d12771a7c13c2724a0750983749c190
#
_entry.id   1d12771a7c13c2724a0750983749c190
#
_cell.length_a   1.000
_cell.length_b   1.000
_cell.length_c   1.000
_cell.angle_alpha   90.00
_cell.angle_beta   90.00
_cell.angle_gamma   90.00
#
_symmetry.space_group_name_H-M   'P 1'
#
loop_
_entity.id
_entity.type
_entity.pdbx_description
1 polymer ?
#
loop_
_entity_poly.entity_id
_entity_poly.type
_entity_poly.pdbx_seq_one_letter_code
_entity_poly.pdbx_strand_id
1 'polypeptide(L)'
;MASDLVTLIADKIRSGALPLPPEPPEKYFAGKGTGQLCDVCEQAITAEHLEFELDVGVRTLRFHDKCLDTWRQARAGRMSQ
;
A
#
# COMPACT_ATOMS: atom_id res chain seq x y z
N MET A 1 -0.63 5.95 14.80
CA MET A 1 -1.01 4.71 15.46
C MET A 1 -1.18 3.62 14.44
N ALA A 2 -0.70 2.42 14.77
CA ALA A 2 -0.79 1.31 13.82
C ALA A 2 -2.24 0.96 13.49
N SER A 3 -3.14 1.06 14.48
CA SER A 3 -4.54 0.75 14.27
C SER A 3 -5.20 1.73 13.30
N ASP A 4 -4.75 2.97 13.28
CA ASP A 4 -5.32 3.95 12.36
C ASP A 4 -5.00 3.60 10.92
N LEU A 5 -3.79 3.11 10.68
CA LEU A 5 -3.36 2.74 9.34
C LEU A 5 -4.16 1.54 8.85
N VAL A 6 -4.38 0.56 9.73
CA VAL A 6 -5.17 -0.62 9.37
C VAL A 6 -6.59 -0.22 9.02
N THR A 7 -7.19 0.66 9.82
CA THR A 7 -8.55 1.11 9.56
C THR A 7 -8.64 1.87 8.25
N LEU A 8 -7.67 2.74 8.00
CA LEU A 8 -7.64 3.52 6.76
C LEU A 8 -7.57 2.60 5.55
N ILE A 9 -6.72 1.59 5.61
CA ILE A 9 -6.58 0.66 4.51
C ILE A 9 -7.87 -0.13 4.30
N ALA A 10 -8.49 -0.59 5.38
CA ALA A 10 -9.74 -1.33 5.27
C ALA A 10 -10.82 -0.48 4.62
N ASP A 11 -10.91 0.78 5.00
CA ASP A 11 -11.88 1.68 4.41
C ASP A 11 -11.62 1.91 2.93
N LYS A 12 -10.36 2.05 2.56
CA LYS A 12 -10.01 2.28 1.15
C LYS A 12 -10.29 1.04 0.31
N ILE A 13 -10.09 -0.15 0.85
CA ILE A 13 -10.42 -1.38 0.15
C ILE A 13 -11.93 -1.47 -0.04
N ARG A 14 -12.68 -1.16 1.02
CA ARG A 14 -14.14 -1.23 0.96
C ARG A 14 -14.71 -0.26 -0.05
N SER A 15 -14.13 0.92 -0.14
CA SER A 15 -14.64 1.95 -1.05
C SER A 15 -14.16 1.78 -2.49
N GLY A 16 -13.21 0.88 -2.73
CA GLY A 16 -12.65 0.68 -4.05
C GLY A 16 -11.45 1.56 -4.34
N ALA A 17 -11.03 2.39 -3.41
CA ALA A 17 -9.86 3.23 -3.61
C ALA A 17 -8.58 2.41 -3.66
N LEU A 18 -8.55 1.28 -2.96
CA LEU A 18 -7.45 0.33 -3.02
C LEU A 18 -7.99 -1.05 -3.36
N PRO A 19 -7.27 -1.82 -4.18
CA PRO A 19 -7.65 -3.22 -4.40
C PRO A 19 -7.22 -4.06 -3.22
N LEU A 20 -7.71 -5.29 -3.15
CA LEU A 20 -7.17 -6.27 -2.22
C LEU A 20 -5.74 -6.59 -2.65
N PRO A 21 -4.85 -6.85 -1.69
CA PRO A 21 -3.48 -7.22 -2.04
C PRO A 21 -3.47 -8.47 -2.89
N PRO A 22 -2.67 -8.51 -3.95
CA PRO A 22 -2.56 -9.70 -4.78
C PRO A 22 -1.85 -10.81 -4.03
N GLU A 23 -2.05 -12.04 -4.50
CA GLU A 23 -1.33 -13.18 -3.94
C GLU A 23 0.10 -13.19 -4.44
N PRO A 24 1.04 -13.62 -3.60
CA PRO A 24 2.43 -13.75 -4.03
C PRO A 24 2.57 -14.81 -5.12
N PRO A 25 3.61 -14.71 -5.98
CA PRO A 25 4.58 -13.63 -5.99
C PRO A 25 4.02 -12.41 -6.69
N GLU A 26 4.43 -11.27 -6.21
CA GLU A 26 4.04 -10.01 -6.84
C GLU A 26 5.31 -9.28 -7.25
N LYS A 27 5.19 -8.44 -8.27
CA LYS A 27 6.31 -7.67 -8.74
C LYS A 27 6.17 -6.25 -8.27
N TYR A 28 7.26 -5.71 -7.76
CA TYR A 28 7.28 -4.32 -7.36
C TYR A 28 8.68 -3.76 -7.54
N PHE A 29 8.74 -2.46 -7.60
CA PHE A 29 10.01 -1.74 -7.70
C PHE A 29 10.14 -0.88 -6.47
N ALA A 30 11.35 -0.83 -5.94
CA ALA A 30 11.64 0.01 -4.79
C ALA A 30 12.74 0.98 -5.16
N GLY A 31 12.57 2.22 -4.76
CA GLY A 31 13.57 3.22 -5.04
C GLY A 31 13.39 4.43 -4.15
N LYS A 32 14.16 5.45 -4.44
CA LYS A 32 14.10 6.67 -3.68
C LYS A 32 12.78 7.39 -3.98
N GLY A 33 12.18 7.97 -2.96
CA GLY A 33 10.93 8.69 -3.13
C GLY A 33 11.04 9.83 -4.12
N THR A 34 9.99 10.03 -4.91
CA THR A 34 9.96 11.03 -5.97
C THR A 34 9.00 12.17 -5.67
N GLY A 35 8.40 12.19 -4.47
CA GLY A 35 7.44 13.21 -4.13
C GLY A 35 6.01 12.85 -4.48
N GLN A 36 5.80 11.67 -5.08
CA GLN A 36 4.46 11.21 -5.37
C GLN A 36 3.71 10.87 -4.10
N LEU A 37 2.40 10.93 -4.15
CA LEU A 37 1.59 10.63 -2.97
C LEU A 37 1.46 9.13 -2.79
N CYS A 38 1.50 8.71 -1.52
CA CYS A 38 1.25 7.33 -1.15
C CYS A 38 -0.25 7.04 -1.30
N ASP A 39 -0.57 5.88 -1.87
CA ASP A 39 -1.97 5.52 -2.10
C ASP A 39 -2.71 5.15 -0.82
N VAL A 40 -2.00 4.94 0.27
CA VAL A 40 -2.62 4.64 1.55
C VAL A 40 -2.81 5.90 2.38
N CYS A 41 -1.74 6.56 2.74
CA CYS A 41 -1.81 7.67 3.68
C CYS A 41 -1.94 9.03 3.00
N GLU A 42 -1.74 9.07 1.69
CA GLU A 42 -1.88 10.28 0.88
C GLU A 42 -0.87 11.36 1.24
N GLN A 43 0.24 10.94 1.84
CA GLN A 43 1.36 11.82 2.12
C GLN A 43 2.43 11.62 1.06
N ALA A 44 3.21 12.66 0.81
CA ALA A 44 4.26 12.57 -0.18
C ALA A 44 5.33 11.58 0.25
N ILE A 45 5.80 10.79 -0.72
CA ILE A 45 6.90 9.86 -0.49
C ILE A 45 8.16 10.61 -0.89
N THR A 46 8.81 11.23 0.09
CA THR A 46 9.94 12.10 -0.18
C THR A 46 11.21 11.28 -0.41
N ALA A 47 12.27 12.00 -0.83
CA ALA A 47 13.53 11.33 -1.11
C ALA A 47 14.16 10.69 0.12
N GLU A 48 13.67 11.04 1.31
CA GLU A 48 14.15 10.44 2.56
C GLU A 48 13.53 9.07 2.83
N HIS A 49 12.54 8.69 2.03
CA HIS A 49 11.82 7.43 2.19
C HIS A 49 12.00 6.58 0.96
N LEU A 50 11.75 5.29 1.11
CA LEU A 50 11.67 4.41 -0.05
C LEU A 50 10.26 4.50 -0.62
N GLU A 51 10.20 4.51 -1.93
CA GLU A 51 8.95 4.48 -2.66
C GLU A 51 8.80 3.11 -3.27
N PHE A 52 7.70 2.43 -2.98
CA PHE A 52 7.40 1.13 -3.55
C PHE A 52 6.32 1.30 -4.59
N GLU A 53 6.59 0.82 -5.78
CA GLU A 53 5.69 0.95 -6.91
C GLU A 53 5.25 -0.43 -7.32
N LEU A 54 3.94 -0.65 -7.38
CA LEU A 54 3.36 -1.96 -7.60
C LEU A 54 2.32 -1.86 -8.70
N ASP A 55 2.45 -2.72 -9.71
CA ASP A 55 1.47 -2.77 -10.79
C ASP A 55 0.39 -3.78 -10.42
N VAL A 56 -0.85 -3.31 -10.35
CA VAL A 56 -1.98 -4.17 -10.05
C VAL A 56 -3.01 -3.96 -11.14
N GLY A 57 -3.05 -4.89 -12.09
CA GLY A 57 -3.94 -4.75 -13.23
C GLY A 57 -3.56 -3.55 -14.07
N VAL A 58 -4.49 -2.61 -14.20
CA VAL A 58 -4.26 -1.40 -14.99
C VAL A 58 -3.78 -0.24 -14.14
N ARG A 59 -3.61 -0.47 -12.84
CA ARG A 59 -3.22 0.59 -11.92
C ARG A 59 -1.79 0.40 -11.45
N THR A 60 -1.13 1.52 -11.20
CA THR A 60 0.15 1.53 -10.52
C THR A 60 -0.07 2.18 -9.17
N LEU A 61 0.27 1.45 -8.12
CA LEU A 61 0.14 1.92 -6.75
C LEU A 61 1.50 2.30 -6.21
N ARG A 62 1.52 3.33 -5.38
CA ARG A 62 2.75 3.78 -4.74
C ARG A 62 2.56 3.80 -3.24
N PHE A 63 3.54 3.31 -2.53
CA PHE A 63 3.44 3.16 -1.08
C PHE A 63 4.73 3.56 -0.39
N HIS A 64 4.58 4.06 0.83
CA HIS A 64 5.69 4.02 1.79
C HIS A 64 5.91 2.57 2.19
N ASP A 65 7.09 2.28 2.70
CA ASP A 65 7.44 0.94 3.17
C ASP A 65 6.41 0.40 4.17
N LYS A 66 6.11 1.19 5.19
CA LYS A 66 5.20 0.77 6.23
C LYS A 66 3.77 0.59 5.68
N CYS A 67 3.38 1.45 4.77
CA CYS A 67 2.05 1.36 4.18
C CYS A 67 1.90 0.11 3.33
N LEU A 68 2.93 -0.23 2.56
CA LEU A 68 2.90 -1.44 1.76
C LEU A 68 2.79 -2.67 2.64
N ASP A 69 3.59 -2.73 3.70
CA ASP A 69 3.58 -3.86 4.60
C ASP A 69 2.23 -4.04 5.25
N THR A 70 1.63 -2.95 5.72
CA THR A 70 0.33 -3.01 6.35
C THR A 70 -0.76 -3.41 5.36
N TRP A 71 -0.67 -2.91 4.13
CA TRP A 71 -1.64 -3.27 3.10
C TRP A 71 -1.57 -4.77 2.79
N ARG A 72 -0.36 -5.32 2.70
CA ARG A 72 -0.21 -6.75 2.47
C ARG A 72 -0.83 -7.58 3.59
N GLN A 73 -0.70 -7.09 4.81
CA GLN A 73 -1.26 -7.79 5.96
C GLN A 73 -2.77 -7.79 5.96
N ALA A 74 -3.39 -6.90 5.20
CA ALA A 74 -4.85 -6.84 5.14
C ALA A 74 -5.42 -8.15 4.61
N ARG A 75 -4.77 -8.76 3.61
CA ARG A 75 -5.24 -10.04 3.09
C ARG A 75 -4.98 -11.17 4.11
N ALA A 76 -3.80 -11.16 4.72
CA ALA A 76 -3.46 -12.17 5.71
C ALA A 76 -4.40 -12.10 6.90
N GLY A 77 -4.73 -10.89 7.35
CA GLY A 77 -5.65 -10.72 8.45
C GLY A 77 -7.02 -11.26 8.15
N ARG A 78 -7.49 -11.06 6.93
CA ARG A 78 -8.78 -11.57 6.53
C ARG A 78 -8.80 -13.09 6.49
N MET A 79 -7.71 -13.67 6.05
CA MET A 79 -7.65 -15.13 5.92
C MET A 79 -7.53 -15.81 7.26
N SER A 80 -7.02 -15.14 8.25
CA SER A 80 -6.89 -15.72 9.58
C SER A 80 -8.19 -15.64 10.37
N GLN A 81 -9.18 -15.00 9.82
CA GLN A 81 -10.51 -14.97 10.45
C GLN A 81 -11.30 -16.22 10.08
#